data_012fce6ad39a25438ca8f757f1729400
#
_entry.id   012fce6ad39a25438ca8f757f1729400
#
_cell.length_a   1.000
_cell.length_b   1.000
_cell.length_c   1.000
_cell.angle_alpha   90.00
_cell.angle_beta   90.00
_cell.angle_gamma   90.00
#
_symmetry.space_group_name_H-M   'P 1'
#
loop_
_entity.id
_entity.type
_entity.pdbx_description
1 polymer ?
#
loop_
_entity_poly.entity_id
_entity_poly.type
_entity_poly.pdbx_seq_one_letter_code
_entity_poly.pdbx_strand_id
1 'polypeptide(L)'
;EKLELYRAALSALHKSEPTVQTAGKIPEADIVLLDEIFKCNDGVLNSLLTALNERKYTNEGRTYPIPVISFFAASNEIPNFNDPQEKILEALYDRLELKVVTANMEDRDTRLAVLKNKQAGTFGQVTVTITLEELRQMQQEVASILVPDAINELADDILCELRKDMTVSDRKYLGYYPIAQAKAWLSGHDKVWRWNPRRNLTLRWGMAARLILCARHLSSCAVN
;
A
#
# COMPACT_ATOMS: atom_id res chain seq x y z
N GLU A 1 -30.07 39.23 34.52
CA GLU A 1 -28.65 39.46 34.19
C GLU A 1 -27.81 38.18 34.35
N LYS A 2 -27.68 37.58 35.53
CA LYS A 2 -26.91 36.30 35.70
C LYS A 2 -27.51 35.14 34.90
N LEU A 3 -28.84 35.02 34.84
CA LEU A 3 -29.53 33.96 34.14
C LEU A 3 -29.33 34.06 32.61
N GLU A 4 -29.27 35.27 32.10
CA GLU A 4 -28.99 35.54 30.67
C GLU A 4 -27.52 35.22 30.33
N LEU A 5 -26.61 35.54 31.23
CA LEU A 5 -25.20 35.19 31.09
C LEU A 5 -24.99 33.66 31.04
N TYR A 6 -25.66 32.90 31.92
CA TYR A 6 -25.66 31.44 31.90
C TYR A 6 -26.30 30.86 30.62
N ARG A 7 -27.40 31.43 30.14
CA ARG A 7 -28.03 31.02 28.87
C ARG A 7 -27.12 31.31 27.67
N ALA A 8 -26.43 32.44 27.66
CA ALA A 8 -25.47 32.78 26.61
C ALA A 8 -24.25 31.86 26.64
N ALA A 9 -23.73 31.56 27.85
CA ALA A 9 -22.62 30.61 28.01
C ALA A 9 -23.01 29.18 27.59
N LEU A 10 -24.19 28.68 27.96
CA LEU A 10 -24.71 27.39 27.53
C LEU A 10 -24.96 27.37 26.01
N SER A 11 -25.45 28.44 25.42
CA SER A 11 -25.62 28.55 23.97
C SER A 11 -24.28 28.59 23.22
N ALA A 12 -23.26 29.22 23.79
CA ALA A 12 -21.90 29.22 23.26
C ALA A 12 -21.23 27.84 23.35
N LEU A 13 -21.46 27.12 24.46
CA LEU A 13 -21.01 25.74 24.65
C LEU A 13 -21.72 24.76 23.70
N HIS A 14 -23.02 24.96 23.42
CA HIS A 14 -23.73 24.15 22.43
C HIS A 14 -23.37 24.50 20.97
N LYS A 15 -22.81 25.68 20.71
CA LYS A 15 -22.31 26.10 19.39
C LYS A 15 -20.84 25.74 19.16
N SER A 16 -20.08 25.39 20.19
CA SER A 16 -18.76 24.82 20.04
C SER A 16 -18.93 23.32 19.64
N GLU A 17 -19.12 23.06 18.36
CA GLU A 17 -18.91 21.73 17.82
C GLU A 17 -17.46 21.35 18.22
N PRO A 18 -17.22 20.19 18.86
CA PRO A 18 -15.87 19.74 19.13
C PRO A 18 -15.14 19.56 17.80
N THR A 19 -14.29 20.52 17.47
CA THR A 19 -13.48 20.43 16.26
C THR A 19 -12.32 19.50 16.54
N VAL A 20 -12.37 18.31 15.93
CA VAL A 20 -11.21 17.41 15.94
C VAL A 20 -10.10 18.06 15.12
N GLN A 21 -8.92 18.23 15.75
CA GLN A 21 -7.74 18.71 15.03
C GLN A 21 -7.29 17.63 14.03
N THR A 22 -7.43 17.90 12.76
CA THR A 22 -7.05 17.03 11.64
C THR A 22 -5.74 17.44 10.99
N ALA A 23 -5.24 18.65 11.32
CA ALA A 23 -3.98 19.17 10.79
C ALA A 23 -2.79 18.22 11.07
N GLY A 24 -2.08 17.84 10.00
CA GLY A 24 -0.95 16.91 10.06
C GLY A 24 -1.35 15.44 10.31
N LYS A 25 -2.62 15.10 10.16
CA LYS A 25 -3.13 13.72 10.30
C LYS A 25 -3.67 13.20 8.97
N ILE A 26 -4.05 11.91 8.94
CA ILE A 26 -4.56 11.21 7.75
C ILE A 26 -5.60 12.01 6.96
N PRO A 27 -6.60 12.70 7.58
CA PRO A 27 -7.61 13.41 6.82
C PRO A 27 -7.10 14.53 5.91
N GLU A 28 -5.89 15.05 6.15
CA GLU A 28 -5.31 16.17 5.39
C GLU A 28 -3.98 15.83 4.71
N ALA A 29 -3.52 14.59 4.81
CA ALA A 29 -2.24 14.17 4.26
C ALA A 29 -2.36 13.68 2.82
N ASP A 30 -1.40 14.04 1.96
CA ASP A 30 -1.25 13.46 0.61
C ASP A 30 -0.55 12.11 0.64
N ILE A 31 0.41 11.92 1.55
CA ILE A 31 1.15 10.67 1.74
C ILE A 31 1.10 10.31 3.23
N VAL A 32 0.77 9.07 3.52
CA VAL A 32 0.65 8.54 4.89
C VAL A 32 1.64 7.42 5.11
N LEU A 33 2.41 7.50 6.20
CA LEU A 33 3.24 6.42 6.70
C LEU A 33 2.64 5.90 8.02
N LEU A 34 2.31 4.61 8.05
CA LEU A 34 1.77 3.90 9.20
C LEU A 34 2.85 2.96 9.74
N ASP A 35 3.43 3.32 10.88
CA ASP A 35 4.40 2.47 11.53
C ASP A 35 3.72 1.47 12.47
N GLU A 36 4.29 0.26 12.59
CA GLU A 36 3.77 -0.85 13.38
C GLU A 36 2.28 -1.13 13.17
N ILE A 37 1.85 -1.12 11.91
CA ILE A 37 0.43 -1.11 11.51
C ILE A 37 -0.39 -2.26 12.11
N PHE A 38 0.22 -3.42 12.37
CA PHE A 38 -0.49 -4.57 12.93
C PHE A 38 -0.63 -4.55 14.45
N LYS A 39 -0.11 -3.52 15.12
CA LYS A 39 -0.28 -3.31 16.58
C LYS A 39 -1.42 -2.35 16.92
N CYS A 40 -2.24 -1.96 15.94
CA CYS A 40 -3.38 -1.08 16.17
C CYS A 40 -4.53 -1.82 16.88
N ASN A 41 -5.32 -1.08 17.66
CA ASN A 41 -6.54 -1.61 18.27
C ASN A 41 -7.71 -1.64 17.26
N ASP A 42 -8.78 -2.36 17.59
CA ASP A 42 -9.93 -2.57 16.70
C ASP A 42 -10.61 -1.27 16.23
N GLY A 43 -10.66 -0.24 17.07
CA GLY A 43 -11.25 1.04 16.70
C GLY A 43 -10.44 1.77 15.64
N VAL A 44 -9.12 1.78 15.78
CA VAL A 44 -8.18 2.33 14.80
C VAL A 44 -8.19 1.48 13.53
N LEU A 45 -8.22 0.15 13.66
CA LEU A 45 -8.29 -0.78 12.54
C LEU A 45 -9.48 -0.48 11.62
N ASN A 46 -10.68 -0.37 12.17
CA ASN A 46 -11.89 -0.09 11.38
C ASN A 46 -11.81 1.27 10.65
N SER A 47 -11.27 2.28 11.32
CA SER A 47 -11.04 3.60 10.69
C SER A 47 -10.02 3.54 9.56
N LEU A 48 -8.93 2.78 9.74
CA LEU A 48 -7.92 2.55 8.71
C LEU A 48 -8.48 1.78 7.52
N LEU A 49 -9.30 0.74 7.77
CA LEU A 49 -9.95 -0.02 6.70
C LEU A 49 -10.84 0.86 5.82
N THR A 50 -11.58 1.80 6.43
CA THR A 50 -12.39 2.78 5.70
C THR A 50 -11.51 3.75 4.90
N ALA A 51 -10.46 4.30 5.53
CA ALA A 51 -9.53 5.21 4.87
C ALA A 51 -8.80 4.56 3.68
N LEU A 52 -8.35 3.31 3.83
CA LEU A 52 -7.65 2.57 2.77
C LEU A 52 -8.57 2.23 1.59
N ASN A 53 -9.83 1.83 1.87
CA ASN A 53 -10.76 1.39 0.83
C ASN A 53 -11.50 2.52 0.15
N GLU A 54 -12.11 3.36 0.98
CA GLU A 54 -13.09 4.33 0.51
C GLU A 54 -12.48 5.72 0.33
N ARG A 55 -11.24 5.92 0.80
CA ARG A 55 -10.62 7.24 0.83
C ARG A 55 -11.50 8.26 1.57
N LYS A 56 -12.08 7.82 2.69
CA LYS A 56 -12.98 8.62 3.52
C LYS A 56 -12.59 8.55 4.98
N TYR A 57 -12.90 9.62 5.67
CA TYR A 57 -12.78 9.75 7.12
C TYR A 57 -14.13 10.13 7.70
N THR A 58 -14.58 9.39 8.70
CA THR A 58 -15.84 9.67 9.40
C THR A 58 -15.56 10.15 10.81
N ASN A 59 -16.11 11.31 11.15
CA ASN A 59 -16.07 11.87 12.47
C ASN A 59 -17.47 12.36 12.87
N GLU A 60 -17.94 11.96 14.05
CA GLU A 60 -19.24 12.37 14.61
C GLU A 60 -20.42 12.21 13.64
N GLY A 61 -20.45 11.13 12.87
CA GLY A 61 -21.50 10.84 11.90
C GLY A 61 -21.38 11.60 10.57
N ARG A 62 -20.38 12.47 10.41
CA ARG A 62 -20.08 13.14 9.14
C ARG A 62 -18.92 12.48 8.43
N THR A 63 -19.06 12.25 7.15
CA THR A 63 -18.04 11.58 6.32
C THR A 63 -17.43 12.58 5.34
N TYR A 64 -16.09 12.64 5.32
CA TYR A 64 -15.30 13.54 4.48
C TYR A 64 -14.39 12.70 3.56
N PRO A 65 -14.17 13.13 2.30
CA PRO A 65 -13.12 12.54 1.48
C PRO A 65 -11.74 12.93 2.02
N ILE A 66 -10.76 12.03 1.87
CA ILE A 66 -9.36 12.31 2.23
C ILE A 66 -8.50 12.40 0.96
N PRO A 67 -7.53 13.33 0.91
CA PRO A 67 -6.71 13.58 -0.28
C PRO A 67 -5.62 12.54 -0.50
N VAL A 68 -5.48 11.55 0.36
CA VAL A 68 -4.35 10.62 0.39
C VAL A 68 -4.15 9.92 -0.95
N ILE A 69 -2.98 10.15 -1.55
CA ILE A 69 -2.53 9.51 -2.79
C ILE A 69 -2.01 8.11 -2.49
N SER A 70 -1.18 7.98 -1.45
CA SER A 70 -0.53 6.70 -1.13
C SER A 70 -0.41 6.48 0.37
N PHE A 71 -0.65 5.22 0.78
CA PHE A 71 -0.36 4.72 2.11
C PHE A 71 0.88 3.83 2.08
N PHE A 72 1.82 4.11 2.94
CA PHE A 72 2.95 3.25 3.27
C PHE A 72 2.74 2.69 4.66
N ALA A 73 3.07 1.42 4.84
CA ALA A 73 2.99 0.76 6.13
C ALA A 73 4.28 0.02 6.42
N ALA A 74 4.70 0.04 7.67
CA ALA A 74 5.82 -0.74 8.16
C ALA A 74 5.38 -1.65 9.30
N SER A 75 6.00 -2.83 9.39
CA SER A 75 5.84 -3.75 10.51
C SER A 75 7.06 -4.65 10.60
N ASN A 76 7.47 -4.97 11.81
CA ASN A 76 8.52 -5.94 12.07
C ASN A 76 8.03 -7.39 11.95
N GLU A 77 6.72 -7.60 12.11
CA GLU A 77 6.10 -8.91 12.17
C GLU A 77 4.92 -8.97 11.20
N ILE A 78 4.69 -10.14 10.63
CA ILE A 78 3.47 -10.46 9.88
C ILE A 78 2.57 -11.26 10.80
N PRO A 79 1.30 -10.87 10.99
CA PRO A 79 0.37 -11.60 11.84
C PRO A 79 0.19 -13.06 11.45
N ASN A 80 -0.02 -13.92 12.43
CA ASN A 80 -0.38 -15.31 12.20
C ASN A 80 -1.89 -15.42 12.01
N PHE A 81 -2.36 -15.40 10.78
CA PHE A 81 -3.80 -15.44 10.45
C PHE A 81 -4.51 -16.76 10.81
N ASN A 82 -3.79 -17.78 11.29
CA ASN A 82 -4.38 -18.98 11.88
C ASN A 82 -4.78 -18.74 13.35
N ASP A 83 -4.26 -17.70 13.99
CA ASP A 83 -4.67 -17.29 15.33
C ASP A 83 -5.98 -16.49 15.23
N PRO A 84 -7.06 -16.90 15.93
CA PRO A 84 -8.33 -16.18 15.91
C PRO A 84 -8.22 -14.71 16.34
N GLN A 85 -7.26 -14.35 17.20
CA GLN A 85 -7.06 -12.97 17.67
C GLN A 85 -6.40 -12.10 16.59
N GLU A 86 -5.52 -12.67 15.79
CA GLU A 86 -4.81 -11.94 14.73
C GLU A 86 -5.52 -12.00 13.37
N LYS A 87 -6.50 -12.90 13.23
CA LYS A 87 -7.25 -13.06 11.97
C LYS A 87 -7.93 -11.78 11.48
N ILE A 88 -8.35 -10.92 12.40
CA ILE A 88 -8.96 -9.63 12.04
C ILE A 88 -8.00 -8.74 11.24
N LEU A 89 -6.69 -8.88 11.42
CA LEU A 89 -5.65 -8.14 10.73
C LEU A 89 -5.44 -8.61 9.28
N GLU A 90 -5.97 -9.80 8.92
CA GLU A 90 -5.91 -10.31 7.55
C GLU A 90 -6.58 -9.34 6.56
N ALA A 91 -7.69 -8.73 6.98
CA ALA A 91 -8.39 -7.74 6.18
C ALA A 91 -7.53 -6.49 5.88
N LEU A 92 -6.72 -6.06 6.83
CA LEU A 92 -5.78 -4.95 6.65
C LEU A 92 -4.61 -5.36 5.77
N TYR A 93 -4.02 -6.53 6.04
CA TYR A 93 -2.94 -7.10 5.26
C TYR A 93 -3.31 -7.28 3.78
N ASP A 94 -4.55 -7.70 3.50
CA ASP A 94 -5.04 -7.89 2.13
C ASP A 94 -5.18 -6.58 1.34
N ARG A 95 -5.36 -5.45 2.03
CA ARG A 95 -5.48 -4.12 1.41
C ARG A 95 -4.15 -3.47 1.05
N LEU A 96 -3.06 -3.96 1.61
CA LEU A 96 -1.72 -3.54 1.24
C LEU A 96 -1.29 -4.29 -0.02
N GLU A 97 -1.37 -3.61 -1.16
CA GLU A 97 -1.16 -4.23 -2.48
C GLU A 97 0.28 -4.69 -2.70
N LEU A 98 1.25 -3.86 -2.35
CA LEU A 98 2.67 -4.16 -2.52
C LEU A 98 3.28 -4.50 -1.15
N LYS A 99 4.00 -5.62 -1.11
CA LYS A 99 4.68 -6.10 0.09
C LYS A 99 6.17 -6.28 -0.19
N VAL A 100 7.00 -5.59 0.58
CA VAL A 100 8.44 -5.62 0.43
C VAL A 100 9.05 -6.12 1.73
N VAL A 101 9.89 -7.14 1.64
CA VAL A 101 10.68 -7.63 2.78
C VAL A 101 12.02 -6.92 2.75
N THR A 102 12.32 -6.20 3.83
CA THR A 102 13.64 -5.59 4.05
C THR A 102 14.53 -6.57 4.80
N ALA A 103 15.79 -6.62 4.44
CA ALA A 103 16.80 -7.42 5.11
C ALA A 103 17.95 -6.55 5.59
N ASN A 104 18.71 -7.06 6.55
CA ASN A 104 19.93 -6.40 7.00
C ASN A 104 20.95 -6.34 5.86
N MET A 105 21.78 -5.31 5.86
CA MET A 105 22.88 -5.18 4.91
C MET A 105 23.97 -6.23 5.21
N GLU A 106 24.00 -7.31 4.44
CA GLU A 106 24.98 -8.39 4.62
C GLU A 106 26.34 -8.04 4.03
N ASP A 107 26.35 -7.28 2.93
CA ASP A 107 27.58 -6.88 2.27
C ASP A 107 28.35 -5.81 3.05
N ARG A 108 29.65 -6.06 3.26
CA ARG A 108 30.55 -5.18 4.00
C ARG A 108 30.76 -3.84 3.31
N ASP A 109 30.92 -3.84 1.99
CA ASP A 109 31.22 -2.62 1.25
C ASP A 109 30.01 -1.68 1.23
N THR A 110 28.81 -2.23 1.11
CA THR A 110 27.56 -1.49 1.26
C THR A 110 27.44 -0.85 2.65
N ARG A 111 27.73 -1.60 3.73
CA ARG A 111 27.68 -1.02 5.10
C ARG A 111 28.69 0.11 5.27
N LEU A 112 29.91 -0.06 4.76
CA LEU A 112 30.95 0.98 4.83
C LEU A 112 30.59 2.22 3.98
N ALA A 113 29.98 2.03 2.82
CA ALA A 113 29.50 3.13 1.98
C ALA A 113 28.41 3.95 2.70
N VAL A 114 27.45 3.28 3.34
CA VAL A 114 26.40 3.94 4.15
C VAL A 114 27.01 4.73 5.30
N LEU A 115 27.99 4.18 6.02
CA LEU A 115 28.68 4.88 7.11
C LEU A 115 29.43 6.12 6.61
N LYS A 116 30.15 6.02 5.48
CA LYS A 116 30.84 7.15 4.85
C LYS A 116 29.86 8.27 4.45
N ASN A 117 28.73 7.90 3.82
CA ASN A 117 27.72 8.87 3.44
C ASN A 117 27.10 9.56 4.66
N LYS A 118 26.88 8.81 5.77
CA LYS A 118 26.40 9.39 7.02
C LYS A 118 27.42 10.37 7.63
N GLN A 119 28.72 10.02 7.63
CA GLN A 119 29.79 10.90 8.10
C GLN A 119 29.92 12.16 7.25
N ALA A 120 29.75 12.05 5.92
CA ALA A 120 29.77 13.16 4.99
C ALA A 120 28.49 14.04 5.01
N GLY A 121 27.48 13.66 5.77
CA GLY A 121 26.18 14.37 5.80
C GLY A 121 25.36 14.24 4.51
N THR A 122 25.71 13.30 3.62
CA THR A 122 25.03 13.09 2.33
C THR A 122 24.00 11.96 2.41
N PHE A 123 23.92 11.24 3.54
CA PHE A 123 22.97 10.17 3.73
C PHE A 123 21.53 10.69 3.75
N GLY A 124 20.68 10.12 2.91
CA GLY A 124 19.27 10.50 2.82
C GLY A 124 19.00 11.84 2.12
N GLN A 125 19.99 12.46 1.47
CA GLN A 125 19.75 13.65 0.65
C GLN A 125 18.94 13.27 -0.60
N VAL A 126 17.80 13.97 -0.77
CA VAL A 126 16.95 13.84 -1.95
C VAL A 126 17.53 14.70 -3.07
N THR A 127 17.94 14.07 -4.17
CA THR A 127 18.52 14.77 -5.33
C THR A 127 17.53 14.99 -6.47
N VAL A 128 16.44 14.22 -6.48
CA VAL A 128 15.39 14.29 -7.50
C VAL A 128 14.04 14.40 -6.80
N THR A 129 13.26 15.36 -7.23
CA THR A 129 11.89 15.57 -6.74
C THR A 129 10.93 15.64 -7.92
N ILE A 130 9.67 15.26 -7.70
CA ILE A 130 8.56 15.44 -8.62
C ILE A 130 7.46 16.24 -7.93
N THR A 131 6.73 17.04 -8.68
CA THR A 131 5.56 17.76 -8.20
C THR A 131 4.33 16.85 -8.16
N LEU A 132 3.29 17.25 -7.42
CA LEU A 132 2.02 16.52 -7.42
C LEU A 132 1.37 16.53 -8.81
N GLU A 133 1.56 17.58 -9.59
CA GLU A 133 1.05 17.68 -10.96
C GLU A 133 1.74 16.68 -11.90
N GLU A 134 3.06 16.61 -11.84
CA GLU A 134 3.83 15.59 -12.57
C GLU A 134 3.42 14.17 -12.17
N LEU A 135 3.19 13.92 -10.89
CA LEU A 135 2.72 12.62 -10.41
C LEU A 135 1.34 12.26 -11.00
N ARG A 136 0.41 13.22 -11.06
CA ARG A 136 -0.90 13.01 -11.68
C ARG A 136 -0.81 12.73 -13.18
N GLN A 137 0.07 13.46 -13.87
CA GLN A 137 0.34 13.20 -15.28
C GLN A 137 0.91 11.79 -15.49
N MET A 138 1.91 11.38 -14.68
CA MET A 138 2.46 10.01 -14.71
C MET A 138 1.37 8.95 -14.48
N GLN A 139 0.44 9.19 -13.56
CA GLN A 139 -0.69 8.28 -13.32
C GLN A 139 -1.61 8.14 -14.55
N GLN A 140 -1.86 9.23 -15.28
CA GLN A 140 -2.63 9.20 -16.52
C GLN A 140 -1.90 8.44 -17.64
N GLU A 141 -0.60 8.67 -17.78
CA GLU A 141 0.24 7.94 -18.73
C GLU A 141 0.27 6.44 -18.42
N VAL A 142 0.43 6.07 -17.16
CA VAL A 142 0.37 4.67 -16.70
C VAL A 142 -0.97 4.03 -17.05
N ALA A 143 -2.08 4.75 -16.85
CA ALA A 143 -3.42 4.24 -17.17
C ALA A 143 -3.63 4.01 -18.67
N SER A 144 -2.86 4.68 -19.54
CA SER A 144 -2.92 4.52 -20.98
C SER A 144 -2.12 3.31 -21.52
N ILE A 145 -1.27 2.68 -20.68
CA ILE A 145 -0.46 1.52 -21.07
C ILE A 145 -1.36 0.34 -21.42
N LEU A 146 -1.21 -0.20 -22.62
CA LEU A 146 -1.98 -1.33 -23.09
C LEU A 146 -1.59 -2.63 -22.37
N VAL A 147 -2.59 -3.38 -21.93
CA VAL A 147 -2.42 -4.76 -21.46
C VAL A 147 -3.03 -5.70 -22.47
N PRO A 148 -2.22 -6.45 -23.25
CA PRO A 148 -2.71 -7.40 -24.24
C PRO A 148 -3.48 -8.56 -23.60
N ASP A 149 -4.47 -9.14 -24.34
CA ASP A 149 -5.29 -10.24 -23.85
C ASP A 149 -4.46 -11.45 -23.43
N ALA A 150 -3.41 -11.77 -24.17
CA ALA A 150 -2.47 -12.84 -23.80
C ALA A 150 -1.82 -12.66 -22.40
N ILE A 151 -1.69 -11.42 -21.94
CA ILE A 151 -1.20 -11.14 -20.57
C ILE A 151 -2.31 -11.39 -19.56
N ASN A 152 -3.57 -11.07 -19.89
CA ASN A 152 -4.73 -11.37 -19.03
C ASN A 152 -4.93 -12.89 -18.90
N GLU A 153 -4.84 -13.63 -19.99
CA GLU A 153 -4.90 -15.10 -20.01
C GLU A 153 -3.80 -15.72 -19.15
N LEU A 154 -2.56 -15.26 -19.32
CA LEU A 154 -1.44 -15.72 -18.49
C LEU A 154 -1.65 -15.38 -17.00
N ALA A 155 -2.22 -14.23 -16.67
CA ALA A 155 -2.52 -13.85 -15.28
C ALA A 155 -3.59 -14.75 -14.67
N ASP A 156 -4.58 -15.15 -15.46
CA ASP A 156 -5.64 -16.08 -15.04
C ASP A 156 -5.10 -17.50 -14.83
N ASP A 157 -4.28 -18.00 -15.74
CA ASP A 157 -3.59 -19.29 -15.60
C ASP A 157 -2.76 -19.34 -14.29
N ILE A 158 -2.02 -18.28 -14.01
CA ILE A 158 -1.24 -18.16 -12.78
C ILE A 158 -2.15 -18.13 -11.54
N LEU A 159 -3.28 -17.41 -11.60
CA LEU A 159 -4.25 -17.39 -10.51
C LEU A 159 -4.83 -18.78 -10.24
N CYS A 160 -5.24 -19.47 -11.30
CA CYS A 160 -5.79 -20.82 -11.20
C CYS A 160 -4.78 -21.79 -10.55
N GLU A 161 -3.51 -21.67 -10.93
CA GLU A 161 -2.45 -22.50 -10.34
C GLU A 161 -2.22 -22.17 -8.86
N LEU A 162 -2.19 -20.89 -8.50
CA LEU A 162 -1.98 -20.45 -7.13
C LEU A 162 -3.14 -20.82 -6.19
N ARG A 163 -4.37 -20.78 -6.68
CA ARG A 163 -5.56 -21.14 -5.89
C ARG A 163 -5.62 -22.61 -5.50
N LYS A 164 -4.79 -23.48 -6.08
CA LYS A 164 -4.66 -24.87 -5.66
C LYS A 164 -3.99 -25.01 -4.29
N ASP A 165 -3.08 -24.10 -3.98
CA ASP A 165 -2.21 -24.19 -2.81
C ASP A 165 -2.49 -23.07 -1.77
N MET A 166 -3.18 -22.00 -2.17
CA MET A 166 -3.41 -20.84 -1.29
C MET A 166 -4.67 -20.07 -1.65
N THR A 167 -5.26 -19.40 -0.66
CA THR A 167 -6.38 -18.47 -0.91
C THR A 167 -5.87 -17.17 -1.55
N VAL A 168 -6.36 -16.88 -2.74
CA VAL A 168 -6.11 -15.60 -3.42
C VAL A 168 -7.43 -14.90 -3.67
N SER A 169 -7.61 -13.73 -3.07
CA SER A 169 -8.82 -12.93 -3.25
C SER A 169 -8.91 -12.33 -4.66
N ASP A 170 -10.12 -12.10 -5.14
CA ASP A 170 -10.35 -11.43 -6.43
C ASP A 170 -9.78 -10.01 -6.42
N ARG A 171 -9.74 -9.34 -5.26
CA ARG A 171 -9.07 -8.05 -5.10
C ARG A 171 -7.58 -8.14 -5.45
N LYS A 172 -6.88 -9.14 -4.92
CA LYS A 172 -5.46 -9.37 -5.24
C LYS A 172 -5.27 -9.70 -6.72
N TYR A 173 -6.17 -10.48 -7.28
CA TYR A 173 -6.15 -10.78 -8.70
C TYR A 173 -6.29 -9.52 -9.55
N LEU A 174 -7.32 -8.74 -9.34
CA LEU A 174 -7.57 -7.52 -10.12
C LEU A 174 -6.48 -6.45 -9.93
N GLY A 175 -5.87 -6.38 -8.75
CA GLY A 175 -4.78 -5.42 -8.48
C GLY A 175 -3.49 -5.68 -9.26
N TYR A 176 -3.30 -6.81 -9.98
CA TYR A 176 -2.13 -6.99 -10.83
C TYR A 176 -2.09 -5.99 -11.98
N TYR A 177 -3.26 -5.64 -12.50
CA TYR A 177 -3.42 -4.83 -13.71
C TYR A 177 -2.71 -3.47 -13.63
N PRO A 178 -3.01 -2.59 -12.66
CA PRO A 178 -2.32 -1.31 -12.54
C PRO A 178 -0.82 -1.46 -12.22
N ILE A 179 -0.43 -2.54 -11.51
CA ILE A 179 0.98 -2.81 -11.22
C ILE A 179 1.74 -3.19 -12.49
N ALA A 180 1.15 -4.01 -13.35
CA ALA A 180 1.74 -4.38 -14.63
C ALA A 180 1.91 -3.16 -15.55
N GLN A 181 0.90 -2.30 -15.63
CA GLN A 181 0.96 -1.04 -16.38
C GLN A 181 2.06 -0.13 -15.87
N ALA A 182 2.10 0.14 -14.55
CA ALA A 182 3.12 0.98 -13.93
C ALA A 182 4.54 0.42 -14.18
N LYS A 183 4.71 -0.89 -14.12
CA LYS A 183 6.00 -1.53 -14.40
C LYS A 183 6.41 -1.38 -15.86
N ALA A 184 5.49 -1.51 -16.80
CA ALA A 184 5.76 -1.31 -18.22
C ALA A 184 6.17 0.15 -18.48
N TRP A 185 5.41 1.11 -17.96
CA TRP A 185 5.70 2.54 -18.06
C TRP A 185 7.08 2.88 -17.49
N LEU A 186 7.40 2.45 -16.27
CA LEU A 186 8.72 2.64 -15.64
C LEU A 186 9.87 2.01 -16.45
N SER A 187 9.57 1.07 -17.34
CA SER A 187 10.54 0.42 -18.23
C SER A 187 10.58 1.07 -19.62
N GLY A 188 9.84 2.17 -19.84
CA GLY A 188 9.77 2.89 -21.12
C GLY A 188 8.96 2.18 -22.19
N HIS A 189 8.00 1.34 -21.81
CA HIS A 189 7.16 0.60 -22.73
C HIS A 189 5.74 1.20 -22.78
N ASP A 190 5.13 1.18 -23.97
CA ASP A 190 3.76 1.60 -24.25
C ASP A 190 2.72 0.47 -24.02
N LYS A 191 3.20 -0.74 -23.78
CA LYS A 191 2.38 -1.91 -23.46
C LYS A 191 3.09 -2.88 -22.54
N VAL A 192 2.32 -3.75 -21.88
CA VAL A 192 2.87 -4.85 -21.09
C VAL A 192 3.35 -5.95 -22.01
N TRP A 193 4.67 -6.08 -22.18
CA TRP A 193 5.26 -7.06 -23.11
C TRP A 193 5.51 -8.42 -22.48
N ARG A 194 5.84 -8.41 -21.18
CA ARG A 194 6.27 -9.61 -20.49
C ARG A 194 5.86 -9.54 -19.03
N TRP A 195 4.93 -10.37 -18.68
CA TRP A 195 4.66 -10.63 -17.28
C TRP A 195 5.79 -11.51 -16.76
N ASN A 196 6.64 -10.99 -15.86
CA ASN A 196 7.63 -11.82 -15.18
C ASN A 196 7.09 -12.12 -13.78
N PRO A 197 6.44 -13.27 -13.59
CA PRO A 197 5.85 -13.64 -12.30
C PRO A 197 6.90 -13.67 -11.19
N ARG A 198 8.16 -14.03 -11.49
CA ARG A 198 9.23 -14.11 -10.50
C ARG A 198 9.59 -12.76 -9.88
N ARG A 199 9.60 -11.67 -10.66
CA ARG A 199 9.91 -10.32 -10.15
C ARG A 199 8.71 -9.60 -9.56
N ASN A 200 7.51 -9.79 -10.15
CA ASN A 200 6.32 -9.08 -9.73
C ASN A 200 5.59 -9.77 -8.56
N LEU A 201 5.65 -11.10 -8.47
CA LEU A 201 5.09 -11.87 -7.34
C LEU A 201 5.83 -11.64 -6.03
N THR A 202 7.11 -11.32 -6.08
CA THR A 202 7.89 -10.97 -4.89
C THR A 202 7.34 -9.74 -4.17
N LEU A 203 6.85 -8.78 -4.92
CA LEU A 203 6.33 -7.55 -4.37
C LEU A 203 4.92 -7.69 -3.81
N ARG A 204 4.13 -8.67 -4.31
CA ARG A 204 2.71 -8.74 -4.02
C ARG A 204 2.26 -9.93 -3.17
N TRP A 205 2.84 -11.10 -3.39
CA TRP A 205 2.22 -12.35 -2.93
C TRP A 205 3.00 -13.06 -1.83
N GLY A 206 4.07 -12.46 -1.33
CA GLY A 206 4.88 -13.01 -0.25
C GLY A 206 5.74 -14.24 -0.61
N MET A 207 6.52 -14.72 0.35
CA MET A 207 7.51 -15.79 0.10
C MET A 207 6.89 -17.13 -0.29
N ALA A 208 5.67 -17.47 0.14
CA ALA A 208 5.04 -18.76 -0.16
C ALA A 208 4.72 -18.92 -1.66
N ALA A 209 4.19 -17.87 -2.30
CA ALA A 209 3.95 -17.86 -3.74
C ALA A 209 5.24 -17.94 -4.58
N ARG A 210 6.35 -17.45 -4.02
CA ARG A 210 7.69 -17.51 -4.62
C ARG A 210 8.20 -18.94 -4.78
N LEU A 211 7.98 -19.79 -3.79
CA LEU A 211 8.44 -21.18 -3.79
C LEU A 211 7.61 -22.06 -4.74
N ILE A 212 6.31 -21.88 -4.80
CA ILE A 212 5.39 -22.70 -5.60
C ILE A 212 5.57 -22.42 -7.10
N LEU A 213 5.65 -21.17 -7.52
CA LEU A 213 5.86 -20.79 -8.92
C LEU A 213 7.28 -21.07 -9.41
N CYS A 214 8.31 -20.96 -8.54
CA CYS A 214 9.65 -21.38 -8.90
C CYS A 214 9.78 -22.89 -9.13
N ALA A 215 9.05 -23.70 -8.38
CA ALA A 215 9.16 -25.17 -8.50
C ALA A 215 8.44 -25.73 -9.74
N ARG A 216 7.29 -25.15 -10.12
CA ARG A 216 6.44 -25.73 -11.19
C ARG A 216 6.65 -25.14 -12.59
N HIS A 217 7.01 -23.86 -12.74
CA HIS A 217 7.26 -23.25 -14.05
C HIS A 217 8.71 -23.35 -14.56
N LEU A 218 9.64 -23.92 -13.77
CA LEU A 218 10.99 -24.22 -14.27
C LEU A 218 11.02 -25.36 -15.28
N SER A 219 10.01 -26.21 -15.31
CA SER A 219 9.90 -27.33 -16.26
C SER A 219 9.26 -26.98 -17.60
N SER A 220 8.47 -25.91 -17.70
CA SER A 220 7.77 -25.56 -18.94
C SER A 220 8.36 -24.41 -19.74
N CYS A 221 9.25 -23.58 -19.16
CA CYS A 221 9.90 -22.47 -19.88
C CYS A 221 11.36 -22.78 -20.28
N ALA A 222 11.81 -24.03 -20.19
CA ALA A 222 13.13 -24.46 -20.64
C ALA A 222 13.15 -24.96 -22.10
N VAL A 223 12.03 -24.87 -22.81
CA VAL A 223 11.94 -25.26 -24.24
C VAL A 223 11.45 -24.05 -25.03
N ASN A 224 12.36 -23.41 -25.68
CA ASN A 224 12.47 -22.43 -26.76
C ASN A 224 13.14 -21.13 -26.35
#